data_d3b5f2f9c4987dda8435e04a61e72738
#
_entry.id   d3b5f2f9c4987dda8435e04a61e72738
#
_cell.length_a   1.000
_cell.length_b   1.000
_cell.length_c   1.000
_cell.angle_alpha   90.00
_cell.angle_beta   90.00
_cell.angle_gamma   90.00
#
_symmetry.space_group_name_H-M   'P 1'
#
loop_
_entity.id
_entity.type
_entity.pdbx_description
1 polymer ?
#
loop_
_entity_poly.entity_id
_entity_poly.type
_entity_poly.pdbx_seq_one_letter_code
_entity_poly.pdbx_strand_id
1 'polypeptide(L)'
;MTTAPTTAPAQPTEEIQDAGHVDVLIVGAGVSGIGAAYHLRDQIPDRTFVILDAQNNRGGTWWTHRYPGVRSDSDLFTYGYRFKPWRGPSIAAGEEILAYLDEVIDEYDLDQYIRYQHRVTAANWSTEDRRWTVEVTRGDTGQRLRFTTGFLWMCQGYYNHAKPRSEERRVGKECA
;
A
#
# COMPACT_ATOMS: atom_id res chain seq x y z
N MET A 1 -47.71 27.12 19.89
CA MET A 1 -46.90 27.15 18.68
C MET A 1 -45.92 26.00 18.75
N THR A 2 -46.21 24.93 18.07
CA THR A 2 -45.42 23.67 18.10
C THR A 2 -44.52 23.68 16.88
N THR A 3 -43.21 23.82 17.10
CA THR A 3 -42.21 23.76 16.03
C THR A 3 -41.97 22.30 15.64
N ALA A 4 -42.25 21.98 14.38
CA ALA A 4 -41.95 20.69 13.79
C ALA A 4 -40.43 20.48 13.67
N PRO A 5 -39.91 19.25 13.87
CA PRO A 5 -38.49 18.96 13.68
C PRO A 5 -38.14 19.01 12.20
N THR A 6 -37.17 19.83 11.83
CA THR A 6 -36.56 19.87 10.50
C THR A 6 -35.72 18.62 10.29
N THR A 7 -36.19 17.69 9.49
CA THR A 7 -35.42 16.51 9.07
C THR A 7 -34.31 16.97 8.10
N ALA A 8 -33.05 16.84 8.51
CA ALA A 8 -31.92 17.09 7.62
C ALA A 8 -31.97 16.11 6.44
N PRO A 9 -31.65 16.55 5.19
CA PRO A 9 -31.63 15.67 4.04
C PRO A 9 -30.58 14.56 4.25
N ALA A 10 -31.00 13.31 4.04
CA ALA A 10 -30.11 12.16 4.01
C ALA A 10 -29.05 12.39 2.92
N GLN A 11 -27.78 12.35 3.30
CA GLN A 11 -26.70 12.36 2.31
C GLN A 11 -26.85 11.11 1.43
N PRO A 12 -26.66 11.23 0.11
CA PRO A 12 -26.70 10.07 -0.77
C PRO A 12 -25.65 9.09 -0.29
N THR A 13 -26.06 7.88 0.05
CA THR A 13 -25.15 6.75 0.27
C THR A 13 -24.45 6.49 -1.05
N GLU A 14 -23.20 6.93 -1.19
CA GLU A 14 -22.40 6.62 -2.37
C GLU A 14 -22.37 5.09 -2.54
N GLU A 15 -22.90 4.64 -3.67
CA GLU A 15 -23.01 3.23 -4.02
C GLU A 15 -21.60 2.63 -4.09
N ILE A 16 -21.36 1.54 -3.34
CA ILE A 16 -20.08 0.82 -3.38
C ILE A 16 -20.10 -0.07 -4.61
N GLN A 17 -19.20 0.21 -5.56
CA GLN A 17 -19.06 -0.57 -6.77
C GLN A 17 -18.31 -1.88 -6.48
N ASP A 18 -18.81 -3.00 -6.99
CA ASP A 18 -18.11 -4.27 -6.97
C ASP A 18 -16.91 -4.23 -7.93
N ALA A 19 -15.71 -4.45 -7.39
CA ALA A 19 -14.45 -4.49 -8.14
C ALA A 19 -13.99 -5.94 -8.43
N GLY A 20 -14.79 -6.93 -8.03
CA GLY A 20 -14.57 -8.34 -8.32
C GLY A 20 -13.76 -9.09 -7.27
N HIS A 21 -13.35 -10.30 -7.66
CA HIS A 21 -12.58 -11.24 -6.84
C HIS A 21 -11.17 -11.41 -7.36
N VAL A 22 -10.18 -11.49 -6.45
CA VAL A 22 -8.81 -11.91 -6.74
C VAL A 22 -8.38 -12.93 -5.68
N ASP A 23 -7.51 -13.89 -6.05
CA ASP A 23 -7.02 -14.88 -5.08
C ASP A 23 -6.20 -14.22 -3.96
N VAL A 24 -5.34 -13.23 -4.31
CA VAL A 24 -4.48 -12.50 -3.37
C VAL A 24 -4.64 -10.99 -3.58
N LEU A 25 -4.90 -10.26 -2.50
CA LEU A 25 -4.90 -8.80 -2.50
C LEU A 25 -3.76 -8.30 -1.63
N ILE A 26 -2.83 -7.56 -2.25
CA ILE A 26 -1.65 -6.98 -1.58
C ILE A 26 -1.95 -5.51 -1.28
N VAL A 27 -1.67 -5.08 -0.06
CA VAL A 27 -1.84 -3.67 0.36
C VAL A 27 -0.48 -3.01 0.50
N GLY A 28 -0.18 -2.09 -0.42
CA GLY A 28 1.06 -1.31 -0.47
C GLY A 28 2.01 -1.74 -1.60
N ALA A 29 2.44 -0.77 -2.43
CA ALA A 29 3.40 -0.91 -3.53
C ALA A 29 4.81 -0.44 -3.14
N GLY A 30 5.21 -0.67 -1.89
CA GLY A 30 6.59 -0.52 -1.42
C GLY A 30 7.43 -1.77 -1.70
N VAL A 31 8.63 -1.83 -1.13
CA VAL A 31 9.57 -2.96 -1.27
C VAL A 31 8.88 -4.31 -1.00
N SER A 32 8.10 -4.41 0.08
CA SER A 32 7.45 -5.67 0.45
C SER A 32 6.38 -6.10 -0.56
N GLY A 33 5.54 -5.18 -1.03
CA GLY A 33 4.45 -5.50 -1.97
C GLY A 33 4.96 -5.83 -3.37
N ILE A 34 5.98 -5.14 -3.85
CA ILE A 34 6.65 -5.44 -5.13
C ILE A 34 7.32 -6.82 -5.07
N GLY A 35 8.04 -7.13 -3.96
CA GLY A 35 8.63 -8.45 -3.77
C GLY A 35 7.59 -9.57 -3.69
N ALA A 36 6.46 -9.33 -3.00
CA ALA A 36 5.34 -10.28 -2.93
C ALA A 36 4.76 -10.56 -4.32
N ALA A 37 4.55 -9.54 -5.14
CA ALA A 37 4.04 -9.68 -6.51
C ALA A 37 4.98 -10.52 -7.40
N TYR A 38 6.29 -10.24 -7.32
CA TYR A 38 7.28 -11.06 -8.02
C TYR A 38 7.15 -12.54 -7.65
N HIS A 39 7.13 -12.86 -6.35
CA HIS A 39 7.05 -14.24 -5.90
C HIS A 39 5.73 -14.93 -6.25
N LEU A 40 4.60 -14.20 -6.23
CA LEU A 40 3.32 -14.74 -6.71
C LEU A 40 3.39 -15.11 -8.18
N ARG A 41 3.90 -14.22 -9.01
CA ARG A 41 4.03 -14.45 -10.44
C ARG A 41 4.99 -15.58 -10.78
N ASP A 42 6.11 -15.68 -10.05
CA ASP A 42 7.14 -16.71 -10.28
C ASP A 42 6.72 -18.10 -9.80
N GLN A 43 6.14 -18.18 -8.57
CA GLN A 43 5.92 -19.46 -7.90
C GLN A 43 4.51 -20.01 -8.04
N ILE A 44 3.51 -19.14 -8.21
CA ILE A 44 2.10 -19.53 -8.34
C ILE A 44 1.37 -18.71 -9.42
N PRO A 45 1.84 -18.82 -10.70
CA PRO A 45 1.37 -17.97 -11.80
C PRO A 45 -0.12 -18.12 -12.14
N ASP A 46 -0.76 -19.21 -11.70
CA ASP A 46 -2.18 -19.47 -11.94
C ASP A 46 -3.10 -18.67 -10.99
N ARG A 47 -2.54 -17.95 -10.02
CA ARG A 47 -3.30 -17.14 -9.07
C ARG A 47 -3.44 -15.70 -9.54
N THR A 48 -4.66 -15.20 -9.44
CA THR A 48 -4.96 -13.79 -9.70
C THR A 48 -4.57 -12.95 -8.50
N PHE A 49 -3.94 -11.79 -8.75
CA PHE A 49 -3.63 -10.86 -7.66
C PHE A 49 -3.68 -9.41 -8.11
N VAL A 50 -3.78 -8.51 -7.14
CA VAL A 50 -3.72 -7.06 -7.31
C VAL A 50 -2.95 -6.44 -6.16
N ILE A 51 -2.20 -5.37 -6.44
CA ILE A 51 -1.57 -4.51 -5.44
C ILE A 51 -2.39 -3.22 -5.36
N LEU A 52 -2.85 -2.84 -4.18
CA LEU A 52 -3.51 -1.58 -3.94
C LEU A 52 -2.59 -0.65 -3.16
N ASP A 53 -2.34 0.54 -3.69
CA ASP A 53 -1.57 1.58 -2.99
C ASP A 53 -2.39 2.86 -2.84
N ALA A 54 -2.35 3.45 -1.65
CA ALA A 54 -3.05 4.70 -1.36
C ALA A 54 -2.37 5.92 -1.99
N GLN A 55 -1.09 5.81 -2.35
CA GLN A 55 -0.32 6.86 -3.00
C GLN A 55 -0.58 6.88 -4.51
N ASN A 56 -0.14 7.93 -5.16
CA ASN A 56 -0.20 8.07 -6.62
C ASN A 56 1.02 7.45 -7.32
N ASN A 57 1.91 6.81 -6.58
CA ASN A 57 3.12 6.18 -7.11
C ASN A 57 3.58 5.03 -6.21
N ARG A 58 4.45 4.17 -6.74
CA ARG A 58 5.16 3.09 -6.06
C ARG A 58 6.34 3.59 -5.24
N GLY A 59 6.92 2.72 -4.44
CA GLY A 59 8.13 2.99 -3.67
C GLY A 59 7.90 3.16 -2.16
N GLY A 60 6.66 3.33 -1.70
CA GLY A 60 6.30 3.40 -0.28
C GLY A 60 7.10 4.45 0.47
N THR A 61 7.92 4.04 1.44
CA THR A 61 8.79 4.91 2.24
C THR A 61 9.66 5.81 1.38
N TRP A 62 10.26 5.27 0.32
CA TRP A 62 11.21 5.99 -0.54
C TRP A 62 10.52 7.00 -1.46
N TRP A 63 9.28 6.78 -1.82
CA TRP A 63 8.45 7.76 -2.51
C TRP A 63 7.97 8.88 -1.57
N THR A 64 7.63 8.54 -0.34
CA THR A 64 7.01 9.48 0.62
C THR A 64 8.03 10.45 1.23
N HIS A 65 9.25 9.99 1.53
CA HIS A 65 10.29 10.80 2.15
C HIS A 65 11.13 11.51 1.10
N ARG A 66 11.07 12.85 1.09
CA ARG A 66 11.68 13.72 0.07
C ARG A 66 12.63 14.77 0.65
N TYR A 67 13.06 14.61 1.91
CA TYR A 67 13.98 15.55 2.52
C TYR A 67 15.41 15.38 1.96
N PRO A 68 16.22 16.48 1.94
CA PRO A 68 17.60 16.42 1.44
C PRO A 68 18.43 15.38 2.21
N GLY A 69 19.14 14.52 1.47
CA GLY A 69 20.02 13.51 2.04
C GLY A 69 19.30 12.25 2.52
N VAL A 70 18.02 12.05 2.20
CA VAL A 70 17.30 10.80 2.50
C VAL A 70 18.05 9.59 1.91
N ARG A 71 18.33 8.62 2.75
CA ARG A 71 19.06 7.41 2.39
C ARG A 71 18.66 6.23 3.27
N SER A 72 19.04 5.03 2.85
CA SER A 72 18.93 3.85 3.70
C SER A 72 19.89 3.96 4.89
N ASP A 73 19.45 3.50 6.04
CA ASP A 73 20.29 3.21 7.23
C ASP A 73 20.74 1.74 7.26
N SER A 74 20.21 0.93 6.36
CA SER A 74 20.47 -0.48 6.22
C SER A 74 21.28 -0.76 4.95
N ASP A 75 22.11 -1.80 5.01
CA ASP A 75 22.91 -2.29 3.89
C ASP A 75 22.02 -2.82 2.75
N LEU A 76 22.16 -2.26 1.57
CA LEU A 76 21.37 -2.61 0.41
C LEU A 76 21.67 -4.00 -0.17
N PHE A 77 22.85 -4.57 0.08
CA PHE A 77 23.12 -5.95 -0.32
C PHE A 77 22.28 -6.96 0.46
N THR A 78 21.89 -6.61 1.69
CA THR A 78 20.99 -7.40 2.53
C THR A 78 19.52 -7.00 2.30
N TYR A 79 19.24 -5.70 2.12
CA TYR A 79 17.91 -5.15 1.98
C TYR A 79 17.30 -5.38 0.57
N GLY A 80 18.15 -5.45 -0.47
CA GLY A 80 17.74 -5.69 -1.86
C GLY A 80 17.15 -7.10 -2.06
N TYR A 81 16.42 -7.29 -3.15
CA TYR A 81 15.83 -8.57 -3.47
C TYR A 81 16.87 -9.61 -3.88
N ARG A 82 16.72 -10.83 -3.43
CA ARG A 82 17.58 -11.94 -3.81
C ARG A 82 17.53 -12.25 -5.30
N PHE A 83 16.37 -12.08 -5.92
CA PHE A 83 16.16 -12.31 -7.35
C PHE A 83 16.68 -11.18 -8.24
N LYS A 84 16.88 -9.98 -7.67
CA LYS A 84 17.50 -8.82 -8.30
C LYS A 84 18.56 -8.23 -7.37
N PRO A 85 19.79 -8.79 -7.32
CA PRO A 85 20.82 -8.32 -6.40
C PRO A 85 21.18 -6.86 -6.62
N TRP A 86 21.31 -6.11 -5.55
CA TRP A 86 21.76 -4.72 -5.57
C TRP A 86 23.19 -4.60 -6.11
N ARG A 87 23.45 -3.56 -6.92
CA ARG A 87 24.76 -3.32 -7.55
C ARG A 87 25.32 -1.93 -7.25
N GLY A 88 24.69 -1.14 -6.41
CA GLY A 88 25.10 0.19 -6.00
C GLY A 88 25.88 0.20 -4.68
N PRO A 89 26.02 1.39 -4.06
CA PRO A 89 26.65 1.54 -2.74
C PRO A 89 25.92 0.76 -1.65
N SER A 90 26.64 0.34 -0.61
CA SER A 90 26.02 -0.35 0.54
C SER A 90 24.90 0.49 1.18
N ILE A 91 25.15 1.79 1.36
CA ILE A 91 24.15 2.75 1.84
C ILE A 91 23.70 3.62 0.64
N ALA A 92 22.49 3.42 0.17
CA ALA A 92 21.97 4.07 -1.01
C ALA A 92 21.09 5.28 -0.68
N ALA A 93 21.10 6.29 -1.57
CA ALA A 93 20.14 7.38 -1.52
C ALA A 93 18.73 6.91 -1.86
N GLY A 94 17.72 7.62 -1.38
CA GLY A 94 16.32 7.28 -1.64
C GLY A 94 15.98 7.19 -3.12
N GLU A 95 16.58 8.07 -3.95
CA GLU A 95 16.40 8.07 -5.40
C GLU A 95 16.99 6.83 -6.07
N GLU A 96 18.13 6.33 -5.60
CA GLU A 96 18.75 5.09 -6.11
C GLU A 96 17.88 3.87 -5.78
N ILE A 97 17.26 3.88 -4.59
CA ILE A 97 16.35 2.79 -4.19
C ILE A 97 15.05 2.84 -5.02
N LEU A 98 14.52 4.03 -5.30
CA LEU A 98 13.36 4.18 -6.19
C LEU A 98 13.68 3.68 -7.59
N ALA A 99 14.81 4.08 -8.16
CA ALA A 99 15.25 3.61 -9.48
C ALA A 99 15.38 2.09 -9.52
N TYR A 100 15.94 1.49 -8.48
CA TYR A 100 16.01 0.03 -8.34
C TYR A 100 14.64 -0.65 -8.31
N LEU A 101 13.67 -0.07 -7.59
CA LEU A 101 12.30 -0.60 -7.58
C LEU A 101 11.61 -0.44 -8.93
N ASP A 102 11.86 0.66 -9.63
CA ASP A 102 11.37 0.89 -10.99
C ASP A 102 11.93 -0.16 -11.96
N GLU A 103 13.24 -0.42 -11.90
CA GLU A 103 13.86 -1.48 -12.70
C GLU A 103 13.23 -2.87 -12.43
N VAL A 104 12.92 -3.18 -11.16
CA VAL A 104 12.26 -4.46 -10.81
C VAL A 104 10.85 -4.53 -11.40
N ILE A 105 10.09 -3.46 -11.30
CA ILE A 105 8.72 -3.41 -11.82
C ILE A 105 8.73 -3.59 -13.34
N ASP A 106 9.63 -2.90 -14.04
CA ASP A 106 9.73 -2.95 -15.49
C ASP A 106 10.26 -4.31 -15.99
N GLU A 107 11.34 -4.84 -15.37
CA GLU A 107 11.94 -6.11 -15.77
C GLU A 107 10.97 -7.31 -15.62
N TYR A 108 10.16 -7.25 -14.57
CA TYR A 108 9.20 -8.32 -14.26
C TYR A 108 7.76 -7.97 -14.62
N ASP A 109 7.53 -6.87 -15.38
CA ASP A 109 6.20 -6.48 -15.88
C ASP A 109 5.12 -6.45 -14.77
N LEU A 110 5.45 -5.82 -13.63
CA LEU A 110 4.61 -5.83 -12.43
C LEU A 110 3.62 -4.66 -12.38
N ASP A 111 3.84 -3.58 -13.15
CA ASP A 111 3.00 -2.37 -13.11
C ASP A 111 1.53 -2.66 -13.42
N GLN A 112 1.25 -3.61 -14.31
CA GLN A 112 -0.10 -4.03 -14.66
C GLN A 112 -0.95 -4.51 -13.46
N TYR A 113 -0.32 -4.96 -12.39
CA TYR A 113 -0.99 -5.44 -11.17
C TYR A 113 -1.20 -4.35 -10.14
N ILE A 114 -0.59 -3.14 -10.31
CA ILE A 114 -0.67 -2.06 -9.34
C ILE A 114 -1.86 -1.15 -9.64
N ARG A 115 -2.61 -0.85 -8.60
CA ARG A 115 -3.69 0.15 -8.62
C ARG A 115 -3.32 1.26 -7.65
N TYR A 116 -2.87 2.38 -8.20
CA TYR A 116 -2.53 3.58 -7.43
C TYR A 116 -3.78 4.31 -6.96
N GLN A 117 -3.62 5.15 -5.93
CA GLN A 117 -4.71 5.93 -5.35
C GLN A 117 -5.89 5.08 -4.85
N HIS A 118 -5.65 3.83 -4.49
CA HIS A 118 -6.62 2.89 -3.95
C HIS A 118 -6.36 2.66 -2.46
N ARG A 119 -7.00 3.47 -1.62
CA ARG A 119 -6.85 3.39 -0.17
C ARG A 119 -7.78 2.33 0.40
N VAL A 120 -7.25 1.30 0.99
CA VAL A 120 -8.01 0.33 1.78
C VAL A 120 -8.53 1.03 3.04
N THR A 121 -9.83 0.99 3.27
CA THR A 121 -10.51 1.64 4.39
C THR A 121 -11.07 0.65 5.40
N ALA A 122 -11.41 -0.57 4.96
CA ALA A 122 -11.85 -1.65 5.83
C ALA A 122 -11.52 -3.00 5.20
N ALA A 123 -11.31 -4.02 6.05
CA ALA A 123 -11.15 -5.40 5.63
C ALA A 123 -11.84 -6.31 6.65
N ASN A 124 -12.80 -7.11 6.21
CA ASN A 124 -13.62 -7.98 7.04
C ASN A 124 -13.51 -9.42 6.55
N TRP A 125 -13.21 -10.33 7.48
CA TRP A 125 -13.16 -11.76 7.21
C TRP A 125 -14.53 -12.41 7.43
N SER A 126 -14.94 -13.26 6.50
CA SER A 126 -16.09 -14.16 6.66
C SER A 126 -15.59 -15.61 6.75
N THR A 127 -15.82 -16.26 7.88
CA THR A 127 -15.47 -17.67 8.05
C THR A 127 -16.40 -18.58 7.25
N GLU A 128 -17.65 -18.20 7.08
CA GLU A 128 -18.63 -18.91 6.27
C GLU A 128 -18.23 -18.94 4.80
N ASP A 129 -17.91 -17.75 4.23
CA ASP A 129 -17.50 -17.59 2.83
C ASP A 129 -16.02 -17.90 2.60
N ARG A 130 -15.23 -18.02 3.67
CA ARG A 130 -13.77 -18.23 3.65
C ARG A 130 -13.04 -17.20 2.78
N ARG A 131 -13.41 -15.92 2.95
CA ARG A 131 -12.83 -14.80 2.17
C ARG A 131 -12.85 -13.49 2.93
N TRP A 132 -11.98 -12.60 2.50
CA TRP A 132 -11.98 -11.19 2.90
C TRP A 132 -12.90 -10.39 1.98
N THR A 133 -13.63 -9.45 2.58
CA THR A 133 -14.27 -8.33 1.90
C THR A 133 -13.47 -7.08 2.22
N VAL A 134 -12.91 -6.43 1.20
CA VAL A 134 -12.01 -5.28 1.33
C VAL A 134 -12.68 -4.06 0.71
N GLU A 135 -12.91 -3.03 1.53
CA GLU A 135 -13.43 -1.74 1.06
C GLU A 135 -12.29 -0.78 0.76
N VAL A 136 -12.43 -0.07 -0.33
CA VAL A 136 -11.41 0.80 -0.90
C VAL A 136 -12.04 2.12 -1.31
N THR A 137 -11.34 3.22 -1.06
CA THR A 137 -11.71 4.53 -1.62
C THR A 137 -10.64 4.97 -2.60
N ARG A 138 -11.05 5.34 -3.81
CA ARG A 138 -10.16 5.94 -4.79
C ARG A 138 -9.86 7.38 -4.42
N GLY A 139 -8.58 7.73 -4.36
CA GLY A 139 -8.12 9.08 -3.98
C GLY A 139 -8.34 10.13 -5.07
N ASP A 140 -8.43 9.72 -6.33
CA ASP A 140 -8.62 10.59 -7.50
C ASP A 140 -10.09 10.96 -7.75
N THR A 141 -11.03 10.05 -7.45
CA THR A 141 -12.45 10.21 -7.77
C THR A 141 -13.35 10.22 -6.54
N GLY A 142 -12.87 9.77 -5.38
CA GLY A 142 -13.70 9.50 -4.20
C GLY A 142 -14.54 8.22 -4.31
N GLN A 143 -14.50 7.52 -5.44
CA GLN A 143 -15.31 6.32 -5.68
C GLN A 143 -15.00 5.23 -4.65
N ARG A 144 -16.06 4.61 -4.13
CA ARG A 144 -15.95 3.47 -3.21
C ARG A 144 -16.03 2.16 -4.00
N LEU A 145 -15.07 1.28 -3.74
CA LEU A 145 -14.97 -0.03 -4.37
C LEU A 145 -14.98 -1.13 -3.31
N ARG A 146 -15.43 -2.31 -3.69
CA ARG A 146 -15.37 -3.52 -2.87
C ARG A 146 -14.70 -4.64 -3.65
N PHE A 147 -13.62 -5.17 -3.09
CA PHE A 147 -12.95 -6.37 -3.55
C PHE A 147 -13.30 -7.55 -2.64
N THR A 148 -13.24 -8.76 -3.18
CA THR A 148 -13.18 -9.98 -2.37
C THR A 148 -11.88 -10.72 -2.66
N THR A 149 -11.29 -11.37 -1.63
CA THR A 149 -10.04 -12.11 -1.80
C THR A 149 -9.93 -13.28 -0.83
N GLY A 150 -9.27 -14.35 -1.26
CA GLY A 150 -8.95 -15.49 -0.40
C GLY A 150 -7.81 -15.20 0.58
N PHE A 151 -6.83 -14.37 0.15
CA PHE A 151 -5.68 -14.00 0.97
C PHE A 151 -5.41 -12.50 0.92
N LEU A 152 -5.37 -11.88 2.10
CA LEU A 152 -5.04 -10.46 2.25
C LEU A 152 -3.61 -10.33 2.77
N TRP A 153 -2.73 -9.73 1.96
CA TRP A 153 -1.32 -9.56 2.28
C TRP A 153 -1.01 -8.11 2.61
N MET A 154 -0.76 -7.84 3.90
CA MET A 154 -0.55 -6.48 4.40
C MET A 154 0.92 -6.07 4.24
N CYS A 155 1.21 -5.24 3.23
CA CYS A 155 2.53 -4.69 2.89
C CYS A 155 2.59 -3.15 3.02
N GLN A 156 1.67 -2.55 3.77
CA GLN A 156 1.50 -1.09 3.88
C GLN A 156 2.59 -0.39 4.71
N GLY A 157 3.57 -1.13 5.24
CA GLY A 157 4.56 -0.59 6.16
C GLY A 157 3.98 -0.25 7.53
N TYR A 158 4.77 0.38 8.39
CA TYR A 158 4.38 0.75 9.74
C TYR A 158 4.41 2.27 10.02
N TYR A 159 4.87 3.07 9.07
CA TYR A 159 4.85 4.51 9.17
C TYR A 159 3.47 5.08 8.88
N ASN A 160 2.97 5.91 9.77
CA ASN A 160 1.78 6.70 9.48
C ASN A 160 2.20 8.08 8.97
N HIS A 161 2.25 8.24 7.66
CA HIS A 161 2.66 9.48 7.02
C HIS A 161 1.73 10.68 7.28
N ALA A 162 0.48 10.43 7.64
CA ALA A 162 -0.46 11.48 8.05
C ALA A 162 -0.25 11.94 9.51
N LYS A 163 0.35 11.07 10.32
CA LYS A 163 0.69 11.36 11.72
C LYS A 163 2.09 10.82 12.01
N PRO A 164 3.14 11.49 11.53
CA PRO A 164 4.50 11.04 11.79
C PRO A 164 4.73 10.98 13.31
N ARG A 165 5.11 9.81 13.81
CA ARG A 165 5.63 9.68 15.18
C ARG A 165 7.02 10.29 15.15
N SER A 166 7.17 11.51 15.61
CA SER A 166 8.49 12.02 15.91
C SER A 166 9.00 11.28 17.15
N GLU A 167 10.01 10.47 17.02
CA GLU A 167 10.77 9.91 18.15
C GLU A 167 11.26 11.01 19.07
N GLU A 168 11.52 12.19 18.56
CA GLU A 168 11.87 13.42 19.28
C GLU A 168 10.85 13.83 20.35
N ARG A 169 9.57 13.52 20.20
CA ARG A 169 8.56 13.77 21.26
C ARG A 169 8.72 12.87 22.48
N ARG A 170 9.37 11.73 22.37
CA ARG A 170 9.63 10.85 23.53
C ARG A 170 10.85 11.29 24.31
N VAL A 171 11.90 11.72 23.63
CA VAL A 171 13.13 12.17 24.27
C VAL A 171 12.91 13.43 25.12
N GLY A 172 12.04 14.36 24.69
CA GLY A 172 11.74 15.57 25.44
C GLY A 172 10.87 15.39 26.69
N LYS A 173 10.27 14.21 26.90
CA LYS A 173 9.45 13.92 28.11
C LYS A 173 10.17 13.12 29.18
N GLU A 174 11.29 12.50 28.86
CA GLU A 174 12.07 11.69 29.80
C GLU A 174 13.21 12.47 30.47
N CYS A 175 13.43 13.72 30.08
CA CYS A 175 14.43 14.63 30.67
C CYS A 175 13.82 15.79 31.51
N ALA A 176 12.61 15.65 31.99
CA ALA A 176 12.01 16.64 32.91
C ALA A 176 11.68 16.01 34.26
#